data_ca65ec80a5c37e5ebc6c7084b72ae5ad
#
_entry.id   ca65ec80a5c37e5ebc6c7084b72ae5ad
#
_cell.length_a   1.000
_cell.length_b   1.000
_cell.length_c   1.000
_cell.angle_alpha   90.00
_cell.angle_beta   90.00
_cell.angle_gamma   90.00
#
_symmetry.space_group_name_H-M   'P 1'
#
loop_
_entity.id
_entity.type
_entity.pdbx_description
1 polymer ?
#
loop_
_entity_poly.entity_id
_entity_poly.type
_entity_poly.pdbx_seq_one_letter_code
_entity_poly.pdbx_strand_id
1 'polypeptide(L)'
;DGGKMASLKNGDRELLAQAPGEHYLRLLPDGEYVPSECSGFDDMFPTIDPYSPQNGMYRGKTYPDHGEVCRYPMDVKENDAFLELSFESKLFEIRYGKRISCDEGGIAIEYTIENKGEETFPYIWAAHCMLQAHPDAEILFPYAADAPICTMFGKQLSRTRTEPRSDDGENYKYYFTEKIAEGWCGYRYADGKTLMLHYPAEVIRYLGVWINNGSFKSMYNIALEPCTAPYDRPDSAIESGYCSVLQPGEVLKFRLLFDIQEGVSHA
;
A
#
# COMPACT_ATOMS: atom_id res chain seq x y z
N ASP A 1 9.16 11.12 7.40
CA ASP A 1 8.03 11.66 6.67
C ASP A 1 7.01 10.55 6.45
N GLY A 2 5.77 10.73 6.91
CA GLY A 2 4.69 9.75 6.81
C GLY A 2 4.94 8.39 7.47
N GLY A 3 6.03 8.25 8.22
CA GLY A 3 6.44 6.95 8.76
C GLY A 3 6.79 5.92 7.70
N LYS A 4 7.32 6.35 6.53
CA LYS A 4 7.74 5.51 5.43
C LYS A 4 8.88 4.57 5.83
N MET A 5 8.78 3.29 5.48
CA MET A 5 9.90 2.35 5.55
C MET A 5 10.72 2.49 4.27
N ALA A 6 11.87 3.14 4.37
CA ALA A 6 12.70 3.43 3.21
C ALA A 6 13.55 2.22 2.76
N SER A 7 13.83 1.29 3.66
CA SER A 7 14.66 0.10 3.41
C SER A 7 14.17 -1.07 4.24
N LEU A 8 14.13 -2.24 3.63
CA LEU A 8 13.89 -3.55 4.25
C LEU A 8 14.86 -4.54 3.63
N LYS A 9 15.77 -5.09 4.44
CA LYS A 9 16.83 -5.96 3.94
C LYS A 9 16.72 -7.37 4.48
N ASN A 10 17.06 -8.33 3.62
CA ASN A 10 17.39 -9.70 4.01
C ASN A 10 18.88 -9.97 3.68
N GLY A 11 19.73 -9.95 4.70
CA GLY A 11 21.16 -9.91 4.52
C GLY A 11 21.58 -8.64 3.76
N ASP A 12 22.29 -8.83 2.64
CA ASP A 12 22.71 -7.71 1.78
C ASP A 12 21.68 -7.30 0.72
N ARG A 13 20.60 -8.07 0.56
CA ARG A 13 19.55 -7.78 -0.43
C ARG A 13 18.58 -6.74 0.10
N GLU A 14 18.45 -5.63 -0.61
CA GLU A 14 17.33 -4.70 -0.45
C GLU A 14 16.06 -5.30 -1.10
N LEU A 15 14.96 -5.34 -0.37
CA LEU A 15 13.70 -5.90 -0.83
C LEU A 15 12.77 -4.83 -1.41
N LEU A 16 12.83 -3.61 -0.87
CA LEU A 16 12.02 -2.51 -1.33
C LEU A 16 12.66 -1.79 -2.52
N ALA A 17 11.82 -1.28 -3.41
CA ALA A 17 12.28 -0.42 -4.49
C ALA A 17 12.97 0.82 -3.91
N GLN A 18 14.14 1.15 -4.45
CA GLN A 18 14.92 2.31 -4.04
C GLN A 18 14.74 3.44 -5.06
N ALA A 19 14.75 4.67 -4.59
CA ALA A 19 14.73 5.84 -5.46
C ALA A 19 15.97 5.90 -6.37
N PRO A 20 15.79 6.35 -7.62
CA PRO A 20 16.90 6.37 -8.58
C PRO A 20 17.94 7.48 -8.32
N GLY A 21 17.68 8.39 -7.39
CA GLY A 21 18.55 9.53 -7.08
C GLY A 21 19.49 9.26 -5.90
N GLU A 22 20.56 10.06 -5.80
CA GLU A 22 21.47 10.03 -4.65
C GLU A 22 20.87 10.65 -3.39
N HIS A 23 19.83 11.46 -3.53
CA HIS A 23 19.19 12.20 -2.45
C HIS A 23 17.69 11.87 -2.38
N TYR A 24 17.20 11.65 -1.18
CA TYR A 24 15.78 11.46 -0.91
C TYR A 24 15.00 12.75 -1.20
N LEU A 25 14.00 12.65 -2.09
CA LEU A 25 13.10 13.74 -2.42
C LEU A 25 11.84 13.67 -1.55
N ARG A 26 11.85 14.46 -0.50
CA ARG A 26 10.75 14.52 0.45
C ARG A 26 9.44 14.98 -0.21
N LEU A 27 8.35 14.27 0.07
CA LEU A 27 7.01 14.73 -0.24
C LEU A 27 6.59 15.84 0.72
N LEU A 28 6.32 17.03 0.17
CA LEU A 28 5.81 18.16 0.97
C LEU A 28 4.28 18.07 1.12
N PRO A 29 3.71 18.71 2.16
CA PRO A 29 2.27 18.72 2.37
C PRO A 29 1.43 19.09 1.14
N ASP A 30 1.85 20.15 0.42
CA ASP A 30 1.19 20.65 -0.79
C ASP A 30 1.87 20.16 -2.08
N GLY A 31 2.85 19.25 -1.98
CA GLY A 31 3.61 18.74 -3.11
C GLY A 31 2.80 17.73 -3.92
N GLU A 32 3.17 17.60 -5.19
CA GLU A 32 2.69 16.48 -6.01
C GLU A 32 3.39 15.18 -5.60
N TYR A 33 2.63 14.08 -5.52
CA TYR A 33 3.19 12.80 -5.12
C TYR A 33 4.17 12.24 -6.15
N VAL A 34 3.81 12.33 -7.42
CA VAL A 34 4.57 11.78 -8.55
C VAL A 34 6.02 12.27 -8.65
N PRO A 35 6.34 13.57 -8.46
CA PRO A 35 7.73 14.03 -8.44
C PRO A 35 8.54 13.60 -7.21
N SER A 36 7.88 13.21 -6.13
CA SER A 36 8.51 12.73 -4.89
C SER A 36 9.11 11.33 -5.03
N GLU A 37 9.55 10.76 -3.93
CA GLU A 37 10.09 9.41 -3.87
C GLU A 37 9.01 8.35 -4.03
N CYS A 38 8.97 7.68 -5.18
CA CYS A 38 8.16 6.49 -5.42
C CYS A 38 8.96 5.21 -5.11
N SER A 39 9.30 5.02 -3.85
CA SER A 39 10.17 3.94 -3.38
C SER A 39 9.76 3.52 -1.97
N GLY A 40 10.28 2.40 -1.49
CA GLY A 40 10.04 1.93 -0.13
C GLY A 40 8.62 1.43 0.10
N PHE A 41 8.19 1.50 1.35
CA PHE A 41 6.83 1.17 1.78
C PHE A 41 6.22 2.36 2.51
N ASP A 42 5.06 2.79 2.07
CA ASP A 42 4.23 3.80 2.75
C ASP A 42 2.75 3.41 2.76
N ASP A 43 1.95 4.19 3.50
CA ASP A 43 0.54 3.97 3.67
C ASP A 43 -0.24 5.01 2.86
N MET A 44 -1.15 4.57 2.02
CA MET A 44 -2.10 5.43 1.32
C MET A 44 -3.38 5.53 2.15
N PHE A 45 -3.68 6.72 2.68
CA PHE A 45 -4.87 6.97 3.47
C PHE A 45 -5.19 8.48 3.50
N PRO A 46 -6.45 8.90 3.27
CA PRO A 46 -7.68 8.11 3.14
C PRO A 46 -8.10 7.83 1.68
N THR A 47 -7.24 8.01 0.74
CA THR A 47 -7.45 7.77 -0.70
C THR A 47 -6.15 7.36 -1.38
N ILE A 48 -6.24 6.88 -2.61
CA ILE A 48 -5.09 6.69 -3.50
C ILE A 48 -5.04 7.88 -4.46
N ASP A 49 -6.03 8.06 -5.33
CA ASP A 49 -6.13 9.25 -6.20
C ASP A 49 -6.78 10.43 -5.49
N PRO A 50 -6.50 11.67 -5.93
CA PRO A 50 -7.15 12.86 -5.40
C PRO A 50 -8.68 12.79 -5.50
N TYR A 51 -9.34 13.15 -4.42
CA TYR A 51 -10.79 13.11 -4.33
C TYR A 51 -11.33 14.33 -3.58
N SER A 52 -12.42 14.92 -4.08
CA SER A 52 -13.11 16.04 -3.40
C SER A 52 -14.58 15.68 -3.22
N PRO A 53 -15.00 15.39 -1.97
CA PRO A 53 -16.41 15.10 -1.66
C PRO A 53 -17.32 16.24 -2.09
N GLN A 54 -18.42 15.90 -2.75
CA GLN A 54 -19.42 16.91 -3.21
C GLN A 54 -20.47 17.18 -2.14
N ASN A 55 -20.60 16.31 -1.16
CA ASN A 55 -21.60 16.35 -0.10
C ASN A 55 -20.99 15.98 1.27
N GLY A 56 -21.73 16.21 2.34
CA GLY A 56 -21.32 15.87 3.71
C GLY A 56 -20.36 16.89 4.33
N MET A 57 -19.86 16.56 5.53
CA MET A 57 -18.99 17.41 6.35
C MET A 57 -17.67 17.74 5.65
N TYR A 58 -17.16 16.86 4.83
CA TYR A 58 -15.87 17.06 4.12
C TYR A 58 -16.03 17.70 2.75
N ARG A 59 -17.24 18.23 2.43
CA ARG A 59 -17.47 19.01 1.21
C ARG A 59 -16.51 20.20 1.15
N GLY A 60 -15.86 20.36 0.00
CA GLY A 60 -14.88 21.44 -0.23
C GLY A 60 -13.48 21.17 0.34
N LYS A 61 -13.26 20.01 1.00
CA LYS A 61 -11.93 19.51 1.32
C LYS A 61 -11.47 18.59 0.19
N THR A 62 -10.19 18.55 -0.05
CA THR A 62 -9.59 17.62 -1.02
C THR A 62 -8.82 16.55 -0.27
N TYR A 63 -9.12 15.30 -0.55
CA TYR A 63 -8.28 14.16 -0.22
C TYR A 63 -7.08 14.22 -1.19
N PRO A 64 -5.87 14.41 -0.69
CA PRO A 64 -4.71 14.58 -1.57
C PRO A 64 -4.28 13.26 -2.21
N ASP A 65 -3.55 13.35 -3.31
CA ASP A 65 -2.95 12.23 -4.02
C ASP A 65 -2.11 11.35 -3.08
N HIS A 66 -2.36 10.03 -3.04
CA HIS A 66 -1.84 9.02 -2.10
C HIS A 66 -2.17 9.32 -0.63
N GLY A 67 -3.17 10.16 -0.40
CA GLY A 67 -3.65 10.51 0.93
C GLY A 67 -2.77 11.51 1.68
N GLU A 68 -3.10 11.69 2.95
CA GLU A 68 -2.48 12.70 3.80
C GLU A 68 -1.31 12.14 4.63
N VAL A 69 -1.38 10.87 5.01
CA VAL A 69 -0.45 10.25 5.97
C VAL A 69 1.00 10.33 5.50
N CYS A 70 1.26 10.05 4.22
CA CYS A 70 2.61 10.07 3.65
C CYS A 70 3.26 11.47 3.57
N ARG A 71 2.50 12.55 3.81
CA ARG A 71 2.93 13.95 3.58
C ARG A 71 3.46 14.67 4.80
N TYR A 72 3.10 14.22 5.98
CA TYR A 72 3.43 14.90 7.22
C TYR A 72 4.40 14.11 8.09
N PRO A 73 5.27 14.80 8.85
CA PRO A 73 6.01 14.14 9.92
C PRO A 73 5.06 13.53 10.94
N MET A 74 5.42 12.39 11.49
CA MET A 74 4.70 11.77 12.60
C MET A 74 5.41 12.05 13.94
N ASP A 75 4.64 12.10 15.01
CA ASP A 75 5.17 12.01 16.35
C ASP A 75 5.75 10.61 16.57
N VAL A 76 6.96 10.56 17.13
CA VAL A 76 7.73 9.30 17.27
C VAL A 76 7.96 9.00 18.74
N LYS A 77 7.65 7.77 19.14
CA LYS A 77 8.09 7.18 20.40
C LYS A 77 8.79 5.86 20.12
N GLU A 78 9.97 5.67 20.66
CA GLU A 78 10.76 4.47 20.43
C GLU A 78 11.36 3.92 21.73
N ASN A 79 11.55 2.61 21.75
CA ASN A 79 12.35 1.89 22.72
C ASN A 79 12.92 0.62 22.05
N ASP A 80 13.60 -0.22 22.82
CA ASP A 80 14.25 -1.44 22.29
C ASP A 80 13.26 -2.47 21.70
N ALA A 81 11.97 -2.36 21.99
CA ALA A 81 10.96 -3.32 21.57
C ALA A 81 10.10 -2.85 20.37
N PHE A 82 9.91 -1.55 20.22
CA PHE A 82 9.04 -1.02 19.17
C PHE A 82 9.32 0.45 18.81
N LEU A 83 8.86 0.83 17.62
CA LEU A 83 8.72 2.19 17.14
C LEU A 83 7.23 2.51 17.01
N GLU A 84 6.74 3.51 17.74
CA GLU A 84 5.37 4.01 17.65
C GLU A 84 5.35 5.35 16.93
N LEU A 85 4.50 5.45 15.92
CA LEU A 85 4.32 6.63 15.08
C LEU A 85 2.87 7.07 15.18
N SER A 86 2.62 8.37 15.36
CA SER A 86 1.26 8.91 15.38
C SER A 86 1.16 10.23 14.64
N PHE A 87 -0.04 10.47 14.08
CA PHE A 87 -0.35 11.63 13.27
C PHE A 87 -1.80 12.05 13.51
N GLU A 88 -2.01 13.34 13.79
CA GLU A 88 -3.34 13.96 13.79
C GLU A 88 -3.54 14.62 12.43
N SER A 89 -4.58 14.18 11.71
CA SER A 89 -4.91 14.72 10.39
C SER A 89 -5.06 16.24 10.43
N LYS A 90 -4.58 16.91 9.40
CA LYS A 90 -4.71 18.36 9.23
C LYS A 90 -5.97 18.73 8.44
N LEU A 91 -6.52 17.77 7.70
CA LEU A 91 -7.68 17.96 6.83
C LEU A 91 -8.97 17.40 7.44
N PHE A 92 -8.85 16.36 8.26
CA PHE A 92 -9.97 15.57 8.77
C PHE A 92 -9.87 15.40 10.29
N GLU A 93 -10.95 15.00 10.94
CA GLU A 93 -10.95 14.69 12.37
C GLU A 93 -10.56 13.23 12.61
N ILE A 94 -9.39 12.86 12.10
CA ILE A 94 -8.82 11.52 12.14
C ILE A 94 -7.50 11.52 12.91
N ARG A 95 -7.34 10.54 13.79
CA ARG A 95 -6.06 10.16 14.35
C ARG A 95 -5.57 8.88 13.69
N TYR A 96 -4.33 8.90 13.22
CA TYR A 96 -3.66 7.77 12.60
C TYR A 96 -2.44 7.37 13.40
N GLY A 97 -2.29 6.08 13.67
CA GLY A 97 -1.15 5.55 14.39
C GLY A 97 -0.69 4.22 13.84
N LYS A 98 0.61 3.97 13.95
CA LYS A 98 1.20 2.66 13.68
C LYS A 98 2.31 2.35 14.65
N ARG A 99 2.38 1.09 15.08
CA ARG A 99 3.42 0.56 15.94
C ARG A 99 4.16 -0.54 15.19
N ILE A 100 5.46 -0.36 15.05
CA ILE A 100 6.34 -1.26 14.32
C ILE A 100 7.18 -2.02 15.33
N SER A 101 7.22 -3.34 15.22
CA SER A 101 8.01 -4.23 16.05
C SER A 101 8.56 -5.40 15.24
N CYS A 102 9.64 -6.00 15.73
CA CYS A 102 10.13 -7.28 15.22
C CYS A 102 9.63 -8.39 16.13
N ASP A 103 9.13 -9.47 15.54
CA ASP A 103 8.77 -10.70 16.24
C ASP A 103 9.36 -11.93 15.52
N GLU A 104 9.03 -13.13 15.98
CA GLU A 104 9.54 -14.39 15.40
C GLU A 104 9.10 -14.58 13.93
N GLY A 105 8.03 -13.93 13.48
CA GLY A 105 7.50 -14.01 12.13
C GLY A 105 8.02 -12.93 11.19
N GLY A 106 8.79 -11.95 11.69
CA GLY A 106 9.31 -10.86 10.87
C GLY A 106 9.02 -9.46 11.41
N ILE A 107 8.66 -8.51 10.54
CA ILE A 107 8.33 -7.13 10.94
C ILE A 107 6.81 -6.96 10.96
N ALA A 108 6.28 -6.67 12.14
CA ALA A 108 4.87 -6.40 12.35
C ALA A 108 4.60 -4.90 12.39
N ILE A 109 3.52 -4.45 11.74
CA ILE A 109 2.99 -3.09 11.83
C ILE A 109 1.55 -3.19 12.33
N GLU A 110 1.29 -2.70 13.54
CA GLU A 110 -0.04 -2.62 14.13
C GLU A 110 -0.60 -1.21 13.87
N TYR A 111 -1.72 -1.14 13.17
CA TYR A 111 -2.40 0.11 12.84
C TYR A 111 -3.52 0.44 13.82
N THR A 112 -3.70 1.71 14.09
CA THR A 112 -4.84 2.25 14.82
C THR A 112 -5.32 3.53 14.14
N ILE A 113 -6.55 3.53 13.64
CA ILE A 113 -7.16 4.66 12.94
C ILE A 113 -8.47 5.00 13.66
N GLU A 114 -8.58 6.21 14.17
CA GLU A 114 -9.72 6.68 14.95
C GLU A 114 -10.43 7.83 14.22
N ASN A 115 -11.75 7.69 14.05
CA ASN A 115 -12.59 8.79 13.64
C ASN A 115 -13.02 9.59 14.88
N LYS A 116 -12.41 10.76 15.08
CA LYS A 116 -12.71 11.68 16.18
C LYS A 116 -13.85 12.65 15.87
N GLY A 117 -14.34 12.60 14.62
CA GLY A 117 -15.42 13.44 14.15
C GLY A 117 -16.80 12.94 14.54
N GLU A 118 -17.81 13.77 14.26
CA GLU A 118 -19.22 13.50 14.53
C GLU A 118 -19.95 12.85 13.35
N GLU A 119 -19.30 12.71 12.20
CA GLU A 119 -19.87 12.12 10.98
C GLU A 119 -19.11 10.87 10.53
N THR A 120 -19.78 10.03 9.75
CA THR A 120 -19.19 8.87 9.10
C THR A 120 -18.09 9.30 8.13
N PHE A 121 -16.93 8.68 8.22
CA PHE A 121 -15.78 8.97 7.40
C PHE A 121 -15.54 7.87 6.36
N PRO A 122 -15.82 8.12 5.06
CA PRO A 122 -15.48 7.19 3.99
C PRO A 122 -13.98 7.24 3.68
N TYR A 123 -13.37 6.07 3.51
CA TYR A 123 -11.94 5.99 3.25
C TYR A 123 -11.56 4.77 2.41
N ILE A 124 -10.38 4.87 1.81
CA ILE A 124 -9.58 3.74 1.35
C ILE A 124 -8.27 3.77 2.13
N TRP A 125 -7.92 2.66 2.74
CA TRP A 125 -6.56 2.41 3.19
C TRP A 125 -5.93 1.37 2.27
N ALA A 126 -4.71 1.63 1.81
CA ALA A 126 -3.94 0.66 1.05
C ALA A 126 -2.47 0.71 1.47
N ALA A 127 -1.85 -0.46 1.55
CA ALA A 127 -0.41 -0.57 1.60
C ALA A 127 0.18 -0.16 0.24
N HIS A 128 1.28 0.57 0.23
CA HIS A 128 2.03 0.87 -0.98
C HIS A 128 3.41 0.23 -0.88
N CYS A 129 3.43 -1.10 -1.04
CA CYS A 129 4.65 -1.89 -0.92
C CYS A 129 5.38 -1.94 -2.27
N MET A 130 6.31 -1.01 -2.46
CA MET A 130 7.10 -0.89 -3.68
C MET A 130 8.26 -1.87 -3.66
N LEU A 131 8.31 -2.77 -4.64
CA LEU A 131 9.35 -3.79 -4.79
C LEU A 131 10.08 -3.62 -6.12
N GLN A 132 11.38 -3.93 -6.15
CA GLN A 132 12.13 -3.96 -7.39
C GLN A 132 11.63 -5.11 -8.27
N ALA A 133 11.20 -4.81 -9.49
CA ALA A 133 10.74 -5.83 -10.43
C ALA A 133 11.92 -6.59 -11.06
N HIS A 134 11.96 -7.91 -10.86
CA HIS A 134 12.94 -8.80 -11.45
C HIS A 134 12.27 -9.70 -12.50
N PRO A 135 12.89 -9.96 -13.65
CA PRO A 135 12.26 -10.75 -14.72
C PRO A 135 11.95 -12.20 -14.33
N ASP A 136 12.77 -12.78 -13.43
CA ASP A 136 12.65 -14.17 -12.98
C ASP A 136 11.94 -14.30 -11.62
N ALA A 137 11.26 -13.25 -11.18
CA ALA A 137 10.47 -13.25 -9.96
C ALA A 137 8.98 -13.51 -10.25
N GLU A 138 8.20 -13.73 -9.21
CA GLU A 138 6.77 -14.02 -9.31
C GLU A 138 5.96 -13.28 -8.25
N ILE A 139 4.86 -12.67 -8.67
CA ILE A 139 3.86 -12.11 -7.75
C ILE A 139 2.96 -13.25 -7.28
N LEU A 140 2.75 -13.34 -5.96
CA LEU A 140 1.95 -14.37 -5.32
C LEU A 140 0.70 -13.76 -4.69
N PHE A 141 -0.45 -14.42 -4.86
CA PHE A 141 -1.72 -14.02 -4.28
C PHE A 141 -2.69 -15.20 -4.20
N PRO A 142 -3.66 -15.20 -3.27
CA PRO A 142 -4.59 -16.31 -3.07
C PRO A 142 -5.85 -16.19 -3.95
N TYR A 143 -5.68 -15.75 -5.20
CA TYR A 143 -6.76 -15.71 -6.19
C TYR A 143 -6.55 -16.77 -7.27
N ALA A 144 -7.64 -17.24 -7.85
CA ALA A 144 -7.58 -18.07 -9.06
C ALA A 144 -6.96 -17.27 -10.21
N ALA A 145 -6.31 -17.97 -11.15
CA ALA A 145 -5.65 -17.33 -12.28
C ALA A 145 -6.60 -16.52 -13.18
N ASP A 146 -7.88 -16.88 -13.20
CA ASP A 146 -8.96 -16.25 -13.94
C ASP A 146 -9.87 -15.35 -13.10
N ALA A 147 -9.53 -15.12 -11.82
CA ALA A 147 -10.29 -14.24 -10.94
C ALA A 147 -10.54 -12.87 -11.61
N PRO A 148 -11.73 -12.28 -11.46
CA PRO A 148 -12.06 -11.03 -12.13
C PRO A 148 -11.23 -9.87 -11.61
N ILE A 149 -10.78 -9.02 -12.54
CA ILE A 149 -10.04 -7.80 -12.24
C ILE A 149 -10.70 -6.58 -12.86
N CYS A 150 -10.50 -5.42 -12.20
CA CYS A 150 -10.76 -4.11 -12.75
C CYS A 150 -9.43 -3.44 -13.09
N THR A 151 -9.21 -3.12 -14.36
CA THR A 151 -8.03 -2.39 -14.81
C THR A 151 -8.28 -0.90 -14.66
N MET A 152 -7.43 -0.22 -13.89
CA MET A 152 -7.52 1.23 -13.67
C MET A 152 -6.88 2.01 -14.80
N PHE A 153 -5.69 1.58 -15.21
CA PHE A 153 -4.99 2.12 -16.38
C PHE A 153 -4.03 1.09 -16.98
N GLY A 154 -3.47 1.44 -18.14
CA GLY A 154 -2.66 0.52 -18.94
C GLY A 154 -3.50 -0.30 -19.90
N LYS A 155 -2.83 -1.10 -20.71
CA LYS A 155 -3.48 -2.07 -21.60
C LYS A 155 -3.98 -3.25 -20.78
N GLN A 156 -4.98 -3.96 -21.29
CA GLN A 156 -5.35 -5.24 -20.69
C GLN A 156 -4.11 -6.14 -20.63
N LEU A 157 -3.83 -6.70 -19.45
CA LEU A 157 -2.71 -7.59 -19.27
C LEU A 157 -2.85 -8.79 -20.24
N SER A 158 -1.93 -8.86 -21.20
CA SER A 158 -1.86 -9.97 -22.17
C SER A 158 -1.04 -11.16 -21.66
N ARG A 159 -0.45 -11.04 -20.47
CA ARG A 159 0.44 -11.99 -19.80
C ARG A 159 -0.17 -12.51 -18.51
N THR A 160 0.49 -13.48 -17.90
CA THR A 160 0.08 -13.98 -16.59
C THR A 160 0.20 -12.87 -15.54
N ARG A 161 -0.78 -12.79 -14.63
CA ARG A 161 -0.81 -11.77 -13.55
C ARG A 161 0.30 -11.93 -12.52
N THR A 162 1.02 -13.05 -12.57
CA THR A 162 2.14 -13.35 -11.67
C THR A 162 3.48 -12.81 -12.15
N GLU A 163 3.57 -12.36 -13.42
CA GLU A 163 4.81 -11.79 -13.95
C GLU A 163 5.01 -10.33 -13.52
N PRO A 164 6.07 -10.02 -12.75
CA PRO A 164 6.27 -8.67 -12.24
C PRO A 164 6.91 -7.72 -13.25
N ARG A 165 7.49 -8.23 -14.33
CA ARG A 165 8.27 -7.43 -15.28
C ARG A 165 8.12 -7.90 -16.72
N SER A 166 8.08 -6.93 -17.61
CA SER A 166 8.32 -7.08 -19.04
C SER A 166 9.08 -5.88 -19.59
N ASP A 167 9.57 -5.97 -20.84
CA ASP A 167 10.28 -4.87 -21.49
C ASP A 167 9.37 -4.12 -22.51
N ASP A 168 8.06 -4.03 -22.19
CA ASP A 168 7.07 -3.36 -23.04
C ASP A 168 7.03 -1.84 -22.86
N GLY A 169 7.71 -1.29 -21.86
CA GLY A 169 7.75 0.15 -21.56
C GLY A 169 6.43 0.71 -21.03
N GLU A 170 5.48 -0.12 -20.65
CA GLU A 170 4.16 0.27 -20.18
C GLU A 170 4.05 0.23 -18.65
N ASN A 171 2.98 0.77 -18.11
CA ASN A 171 2.58 0.53 -16.73
C ASN A 171 1.16 -0.01 -16.67
N TYR A 172 0.86 -0.74 -15.61
CA TYR A 172 -0.41 -1.42 -15.39
C TYR A 172 -0.85 -1.22 -13.96
N LYS A 173 -2.14 -0.97 -13.77
CA LYS A 173 -2.76 -1.01 -12.46
C LYS A 173 -4.09 -1.72 -12.54
N TYR A 174 -4.29 -2.70 -11.67
CA TYR A 174 -5.53 -3.45 -11.57
C TYR A 174 -5.83 -3.84 -10.13
N TYR A 175 -7.11 -4.08 -9.86
CA TYR A 175 -7.61 -4.64 -8.60
C TYR A 175 -8.31 -5.97 -8.86
N PHE A 176 -8.12 -6.94 -7.98
CA PHE A 176 -9.05 -8.05 -7.89
C PHE A 176 -10.37 -7.51 -7.30
N THR A 177 -11.50 -7.83 -7.97
CA THR A 177 -12.82 -7.30 -7.58
C THR A 177 -13.57 -8.23 -6.62
N GLU A 178 -13.11 -9.45 -6.44
CA GLU A 178 -13.57 -10.36 -5.41
C GLU A 178 -12.84 -10.11 -4.09
N LYS A 179 -13.57 -10.28 -2.98
CA LYS A 179 -12.94 -10.22 -1.66
C LYS A 179 -11.92 -11.35 -1.51
N ILE A 180 -10.79 -11.01 -0.93
CA ILE A 180 -9.74 -11.98 -0.65
C ILE A 180 -10.24 -12.97 0.42
N ALA A 181 -10.03 -14.26 0.19
CA ALA A 181 -10.43 -15.29 1.14
C ALA A 181 -9.40 -15.47 2.27
N GLU A 182 -8.13 -15.32 1.93
CA GLU A 182 -7.00 -15.44 2.85
C GLU A 182 -6.13 -14.19 2.73
N GLY A 183 -5.90 -13.50 3.84
CA GLY A 183 -5.23 -12.20 3.88
C GLY A 183 -3.73 -12.30 3.68
N TRP A 184 -3.28 -12.54 2.47
CA TRP A 184 -1.88 -12.50 2.12
C TRP A 184 -1.64 -12.12 0.65
N CYS A 185 -0.46 -11.59 0.38
CA CYS A 185 0.16 -11.49 -0.94
C CYS A 185 1.67 -11.60 -0.78
N GLY A 186 2.39 -11.78 -1.88
CA GLY A 186 3.83 -11.94 -1.76
C GLY A 186 4.58 -11.76 -3.07
N TYR A 187 5.90 -11.85 -2.94
CA TYR A 187 6.83 -11.73 -4.03
C TYR A 187 7.94 -12.75 -3.88
N ARG A 188 8.03 -13.69 -4.81
CA ARG A 188 9.05 -14.73 -4.84
C ARG A 188 10.17 -14.35 -5.79
N TYR A 189 11.40 -14.33 -5.28
CA TYR A 189 12.60 -14.09 -6.04
C TYR A 189 13.09 -15.37 -6.74
N ALA A 190 13.94 -15.22 -7.76
CA ALA A 190 14.48 -16.33 -8.54
C ALA A 190 15.25 -17.39 -7.70
N ASP A 191 15.83 -16.99 -6.56
CA ASP A 191 16.50 -17.90 -5.63
C ASP A 191 15.53 -18.63 -4.67
N GLY A 192 14.23 -18.47 -4.86
CA GLY A 192 13.19 -19.09 -4.06
C GLY A 192 12.83 -18.34 -2.77
N LYS A 193 13.63 -17.35 -2.34
CA LYS A 193 13.26 -16.50 -1.20
C LYS A 193 11.98 -15.74 -1.49
N THR A 194 11.14 -15.60 -0.48
CA THR A 194 9.82 -14.98 -0.65
C THR A 194 9.60 -13.90 0.42
N LEU A 195 9.19 -12.73 0.00
CA LEU A 195 8.61 -11.73 0.88
C LEU A 195 7.10 -11.91 0.89
N MET A 196 6.53 -12.18 2.05
CA MET A 196 5.09 -12.30 2.25
C MET A 196 4.56 -11.13 3.08
N LEU A 197 3.40 -10.62 2.70
CA LEU A 197 2.60 -9.69 3.47
C LEU A 197 1.36 -10.45 3.97
N HIS A 198 1.18 -10.53 5.28
CA HIS A 198 0.00 -11.13 5.91
C HIS A 198 -0.84 -10.05 6.59
N TYR A 199 -2.16 -10.13 6.44
CA TYR A 199 -3.11 -9.15 6.95
C TYR A 199 -4.48 -9.76 7.21
N PRO A 200 -5.35 -9.15 8.06
CA PRO A 200 -6.69 -9.66 8.33
C PRO A 200 -7.61 -9.42 7.12
N ALA A 201 -8.07 -10.50 6.47
CA ALA A 201 -8.94 -10.45 5.29
C ALA A 201 -10.31 -9.80 5.56
N GLU A 202 -10.77 -9.78 6.82
CA GLU A 202 -12.01 -9.12 7.22
C GLU A 202 -11.91 -7.59 7.18
N VAL A 203 -10.71 -7.03 7.29
CA VAL A 203 -10.42 -5.59 7.21
C VAL A 203 -9.87 -5.23 5.85
N ILE A 204 -8.76 -5.85 5.46
CA ILE A 204 -8.05 -5.66 4.20
C ILE A 204 -8.60 -6.67 3.20
N ARG A 205 -9.63 -6.28 2.49
CA ARG A 205 -10.51 -7.20 1.75
C ARG A 205 -10.16 -7.40 0.29
N TYR A 206 -9.26 -6.59 -0.25
CA TYR A 206 -8.92 -6.56 -1.68
C TYR A 206 -7.41 -6.45 -1.89
N LEU A 207 -6.99 -6.71 -3.11
CA LEU A 207 -5.61 -6.56 -3.53
C LEU A 207 -5.56 -5.76 -4.83
N GLY A 208 -4.81 -4.66 -4.81
CA GLY A 208 -4.33 -3.95 -5.97
C GLY A 208 -2.92 -4.37 -6.34
N VAL A 209 -2.59 -4.27 -7.61
CA VAL A 209 -1.25 -4.48 -8.12
C VAL A 209 -0.94 -3.38 -9.14
N TRP A 210 0.17 -2.70 -8.93
CA TRP A 210 0.74 -1.78 -9.90
C TRP A 210 2.06 -2.34 -10.43
N ILE A 211 2.29 -2.25 -11.74
CA ILE A 211 3.48 -2.75 -12.41
C ILE A 211 4.00 -1.62 -13.30
N ASN A 212 5.27 -1.26 -13.14
CA ASN A 212 5.95 -0.25 -13.94
C ASN A 212 7.12 -0.89 -14.69
N ASN A 213 7.02 -0.91 -16.00
CA ASN A 213 8.02 -1.46 -16.92
C ASN A 213 8.85 -0.34 -17.58
N GLY A 214 9.31 0.63 -16.82
CA GLY A 214 10.18 1.70 -17.30
C GLY A 214 9.46 2.99 -17.72
N SER A 215 8.13 3.00 -17.85
CA SER A 215 7.37 4.20 -18.26
C SER A 215 7.40 5.32 -17.22
N PHE A 216 7.51 4.96 -15.94
CA PHE A 216 7.53 5.90 -14.83
C PHE A 216 8.94 6.00 -14.22
N LYS A 217 9.55 7.19 -14.30
CA LYS A 217 10.92 7.47 -13.81
C LYS A 217 11.98 6.49 -14.31
N SER A 218 11.76 5.82 -15.44
CA SER A 218 12.65 4.76 -15.97
C SER A 218 12.92 3.63 -14.98
N MET A 219 12.01 3.43 -14.01
CA MET A 219 12.11 2.37 -13.00
C MET A 219 11.38 1.10 -13.45
N TYR A 220 11.89 -0.04 -13.01
CA TYR A 220 11.21 -1.34 -13.12
C TYR A 220 10.85 -1.77 -11.71
N ASN A 221 9.61 -1.55 -11.33
CA ASN A 221 9.11 -1.85 -10.00
C ASN A 221 7.64 -2.24 -10.03
N ILE A 222 7.21 -2.87 -8.95
CA ILE A 222 5.80 -3.19 -8.70
C ILE A 222 5.39 -2.60 -7.36
N ALA A 223 4.10 -2.40 -7.18
CA ALA A 223 3.51 -2.23 -5.85
C ALA A 223 2.51 -3.36 -5.58
N LEU A 224 2.66 -3.99 -4.40
CA LEU A 224 1.62 -4.82 -3.82
C LEU A 224 0.79 -3.94 -2.91
N GLU A 225 -0.51 -3.84 -3.22
CA GLU A 225 -1.43 -2.92 -2.57
C GLU A 225 -2.61 -3.65 -1.91
N PRO A 226 -2.39 -4.44 -0.84
CA PRO A 226 -3.51 -4.90 -0.01
C PRO A 226 -4.33 -3.70 0.47
N CYS A 227 -5.65 -3.71 0.27
CA CYS A 227 -6.47 -2.53 0.47
C CYS A 227 -7.87 -2.83 1.03
N THR A 228 -8.48 -1.81 1.63
CA THR A 228 -9.82 -1.93 2.23
C THR A 228 -10.95 -1.88 1.21
N ALA A 229 -10.70 -1.34 0.02
CA ALA A 229 -11.63 -1.31 -1.11
C ALA A 229 -10.85 -1.33 -2.44
N PRO A 230 -11.41 -1.90 -3.52
CA PRO A 230 -10.87 -1.72 -4.86
C PRO A 230 -11.13 -0.29 -5.32
N TYR A 231 -10.47 0.13 -6.39
CA TYR A 231 -10.44 1.48 -6.94
C TYR A 231 -9.55 2.47 -6.18
N ASP A 232 -9.22 3.56 -6.85
CA ASP A 232 -8.27 4.55 -6.34
C ASP A 232 -8.94 5.68 -5.55
N ARG A 233 -10.29 5.79 -5.62
CA ARG A 233 -11.04 6.87 -4.97
C ARG A 233 -12.24 6.38 -4.16
N PRO A 234 -12.52 7.01 -3.00
CA PRO A 234 -13.67 6.66 -2.18
C PRO A 234 -15.03 6.78 -2.89
N ASP A 235 -15.22 7.75 -3.79
CA ASP A 235 -16.47 7.91 -4.55
C ASP A 235 -16.75 6.71 -5.46
N SER A 236 -15.76 6.26 -6.20
CA SER A 236 -15.88 5.06 -7.06
C SER A 236 -16.16 3.80 -6.24
N ALA A 237 -15.53 3.70 -5.07
CA ALA A 237 -15.78 2.60 -4.13
C ALA A 237 -17.18 2.68 -3.50
N ILE A 238 -17.70 3.89 -3.21
CA ILE A 238 -19.07 4.11 -2.70
C ILE A 238 -20.08 3.70 -3.77
N GLU A 239 -19.94 4.20 -5.00
CA GLU A 239 -20.84 3.91 -6.12
C GLU A 239 -20.92 2.40 -6.41
N SER A 240 -19.82 1.70 -6.21
CA SER A 240 -19.73 0.25 -6.41
C SER A 240 -20.07 -0.58 -5.17
N GLY A 241 -20.37 0.05 -4.03
CA GLY A 241 -20.73 -0.63 -2.77
C GLY A 241 -19.54 -1.27 -2.02
N TYR A 242 -18.31 -0.86 -2.31
CA TYR A 242 -17.09 -1.45 -1.73
C TYR A 242 -16.40 -0.57 -0.69
N CYS A 243 -16.77 0.72 -0.60
CA CYS A 243 -16.08 1.67 0.27
C CYS A 243 -16.14 1.25 1.74
N SER A 244 -15.01 1.41 2.41
CA SER A 244 -14.93 1.30 3.87
C SER A 244 -15.33 2.62 4.52
N VAL A 245 -15.92 2.54 5.70
CA VAL A 245 -16.36 3.70 6.49
C VAL A 245 -15.98 3.53 7.95
N LEU A 246 -15.60 4.62 8.60
CA LEU A 246 -15.48 4.70 10.06
C LEU A 246 -16.65 5.49 10.61
N GLN A 247 -17.38 4.90 11.55
CA GLN A 247 -18.45 5.60 12.27
C GLN A 247 -17.85 6.65 13.23
N PRO A 248 -18.64 7.65 13.68
CA PRO A 248 -18.21 8.57 14.72
C PRO A 248 -17.68 7.86 15.96
N GLY A 249 -16.48 8.18 16.40
CA GLY A 249 -15.83 7.57 17.55
C GLY A 249 -15.30 6.14 17.32
N GLU A 250 -15.43 5.60 16.11
CA GLU A 250 -14.92 4.26 15.80
C GLU A 250 -13.41 4.24 15.73
N VAL A 251 -12.82 3.17 16.28
CA VAL A 251 -11.38 2.88 16.24
C VAL A 251 -11.16 1.58 15.47
N LEU A 252 -10.60 1.69 14.28
CA LEU A 252 -10.16 0.56 13.49
C LEU A 252 -8.76 0.12 13.95
N LYS A 253 -8.60 -1.20 14.15
CA LYS A 253 -7.29 -1.80 14.44
C LYS A 253 -7.05 -2.99 13.54
N PHE A 254 -5.85 -3.09 13.00
CA PHE A 254 -5.41 -4.25 12.22
C PHE A 254 -3.89 -4.36 12.24
N ARG A 255 -3.37 -5.50 11.77
CA ARG A 255 -1.94 -5.80 11.74
C ARG A 255 -1.53 -6.21 10.33
N LEU A 256 -0.40 -5.69 9.87
CA LEU A 256 0.32 -6.14 8.68
C LEU A 256 1.63 -6.79 9.14
N LEU A 257 1.96 -7.97 8.60
CA LEU A 257 3.20 -8.66 8.89
C LEU A 257 4.00 -8.86 7.59
N PHE A 258 5.23 -8.38 7.60
CA PHE A 258 6.25 -8.70 6.59
C PHE A 258 7.01 -9.93 7.06
N ASP A 259 6.76 -11.06 6.41
CA ASP A 259 7.42 -12.34 6.65
C ASP A 259 8.38 -12.65 5.50
N ILE A 260 9.64 -12.94 5.81
CA ILE A 260 10.66 -13.27 4.82
C ILE A 260 10.98 -14.75 4.95
N GLN A 261 10.54 -15.51 3.97
CA GLN A 261 10.72 -16.95 3.93
C GLN A 261 11.94 -17.31 3.10
N GLU A 262 12.81 -18.14 3.68
CA GLU A 262 13.93 -18.73 2.96
C GLU A 262 13.41 -19.74 1.93
N GLY A 263 13.95 -19.68 0.71
CA GLY A 263 13.62 -20.65 -0.33
C GLY A 263 13.98 -22.07 0.09
N VAL A 264 13.12 -23.02 -0.22
CA VAL A 264 13.47 -24.45 -0.05
C VAL A 264 14.58 -24.73 -1.07
N SER A 265 15.80 -24.92 -0.59
CA SER A 265 16.91 -25.41 -1.38
C SER A 265 16.55 -26.83 -1.83
N HIS A 266 16.13 -26.96 -3.07
CA HIS A 266 16.10 -28.27 -3.72
C HIS A 266 17.56 -28.67 -3.98
N ALA A 267 18.16 -29.42 -3.03
CA ALA A 267 19.45 -30.06 -3.19
C ALA A 267 19.37 -31.19 -4.21
#